data_22115816f1959bf0afb1efea1a2cc92a
#
_entry.id   22115816f1959bf0afb1efea1a2cc92a
#
_cell.length_a   1.000
_cell.length_b   1.000
_cell.length_c   1.000
_cell.angle_alpha   90.00
_cell.angle_beta   90.00
_cell.angle_gamma   90.00
#
_symmetry.space_group_name_H-M   'P 1'
#
loop_
_entity.id
_entity.type
_entity.pdbx_description
1 polymer ?
#
loop_
_entity_poly.entity_id
_entity_poly.type
_entity_poly.pdbx_seq_one_letter_code
_entity_poly.pdbx_strand_id
1 'polypeptide(L)'
;ISCSLVGSEMCIRDRLYMTRIQQERFFNEEDYLRLKGCYALDEKLLQLAPPTMPVLHPLPRIDEIKPDVDNDPRAAYFDQVHNGVYIRMAIILALLGIPDPLTGKKVLESL
;
A
#
# COMPACT_ATOMS: atom_id res chain seq x y z
N ILE A 1 -6.16 18.29 2.87
CA ILE A 1 -5.88 17.64 1.60
C ILE A 1 -7.19 17.46 0.84
N SER A 2 -7.23 17.94 -0.38
CA SER A 2 -8.42 17.88 -1.22
C SER A 2 -8.44 16.57 -2.01
N CYS A 3 -9.60 15.89 -2.06
CA CYS A 3 -9.81 14.71 -2.91
C CYS A 3 -9.61 15.01 -4.40
N SER A 4 -9.77 16.26 -4.82
CA SER A 4 -9.61 16.68 -6.22
C SER A 4 -8.16 16.64 -6.72
N LEU A 5 -7.17 16.66 -5.83
CA LEU A 5 -5.76 16.57 -6.19
C LEU A 5 -5.33 15.17 -6.60
N VAL A 6 -6.06 14.15 -6.21
CA VAL A 6 -5.68 12.75 -6.43
C VAL A 6 -5.54 12.43 -7.92
N GLY A 7 -6.46 12.89 -8.77
CA GLY A 7 -6.42 12.63 -10.21
C GLY A 7 -5.24 13.29 -10.91
N SER A 8 -4.95 14.56 -10.62
CA SER A 8 -3.83 15.29 -11.23
C SER A 8 -2.47 14.80 -10.73
N GLU A 9 -2.38 14.45 -9.46
CA GLU A 9 -1.16 13.92 -8.87
C GLU A 9 -0.83 12.50 -9.38
N MET A 10 -1.82 11.69 -9.68
CA MET A 10 -1.61 10.33 -10.20
C MET A 10 -0.90 10.32 -11.55
N CYS A 11 -1.11 11.32 -12.39
CA CYS A 11 -0.48 11.40 -13.72
C CYS A 11 1.05 11.53 -13.67
N ILE A 12 1.61 12.05 -12.56
CA ILE A 12 3.04 12.34 -12.41
C ILE A 12 3.74 11.39 -11.42
N ARG A 13 3.01 10.47 -10.80
CA ARG A 13 3.57 9.52 -9.83
C ARG A 13 3.91 8.18 -10.47
N ASP A 14 4.99 7.58 -10.00
CA ASP A 14 5.45 6.27 -10.45
C ASP A 14 4.71 5.12 -9.76
N ARG A 15 4.18 5.37 -8.56
CA ARG A 15 3.46 4.39 -7.75
C ARG A 15 2.44 5.06 -6.84
N LEU A 16 1.37 4.37 -6.56
CA LEU A 16 0.35 4.80 -5.62
C LEU A 16 0.35 3.88 -4.40
N TYR A 17 0.64 4.45 -3.23
CA TYR A 17 0.57 3.73 -1.97
C TYR A 17 -0.66 4.20 -1.19
N MET A 18 -1.70 3.37 -1.17
CA MET A 18 -2.94 3.65 -0.42
C MET A 18 -2.83 3.14 1.01
N THR A 19 -3.39 3.89 1.93
CA THR A 19 -3.52 3.49 3.33
C THR A 19 -4.93 3.80 3.83
N ARG A 20 -5.39 3.07 4.83
CA ARG A 20 -6.68 3.36 5.46
C ARG A 20 -6.62 4.67 6.25
N ILE A 21 -7.76 5.34 6.37
CA ILE A 21 -7.92 6.46 7.29
C ILE A 21 -8.03 5.88 8.70
N GLN A 22 -7.13 6.31 9.59
CA GLN A 22 -7.10 5.83 10.97
C GLN A 22 -8.04 6.66 11.83
N GLN A 23 -9.21 6.11 12.15
CA GLN A 23 -10.22 6.77 12.99
C GLN A 23 -9.65 7.18 14.35
N GLU A 24 -8.80 6.36 14.92
CA GLU A 24 -8.16 6.58 16.22
C GLU A 24 -7.26 7.83 16.30
N ARG A 25 -6.91 8.42 15.16
CA ARG A 25 -6.10 9.65 15.09
C ARG A 25 -6.94 10.93 15.02
N PHE A 26 -8.25 10.82 14.89
CA PHE A 26 -9.14 11.96 14.83
C PHE A 26 -9.65 12.29 16.24
N PHE A 27 -9.58 13.56 16.61
CA PHE A 27 -10.13 14.06 17.88
C PHE A 27 -11.66 14.10 17.87
N ASN A 28 -12.26 14.34 16.69
CA ASN A 28 -13.70 14.44 16.50
C ASN A 28 -14.16 13.38 15.49
N GLU A 29 -15.23 12.69 15.82
CA GLU A 29 -15.88 11.72 14.93
C GLU A 29 -16.42 12.38 13.65
N GLU A 30 -16.87 13.63 13.74
CA GLU A 30 -17.35 14.42 12.62
C GLU A 30 -16.28 14.60 11.54
N ASP A 31 -15.05 14.91 11.93
CA ASP A 31 -13.93 15.09 11.00
C ASP A 31 -13.58 13.78 10.29
N TYR A 32 -13.63 12.67 11.01
CA TYR A 32 -13.46 11.34 10.41
C TYR A 32 -14.55 11.03 9.40
N LEU A 33 -15.83 11.28 9.73
CA LEU A 33 -16.96 11.02 8.84
C LEU A 33 -16.92 11.89 7.57
N ARG A 34 -16.42 13.12 7.67
CA ARG A 34 -16.22 14.00 6.51
C ARG A 34 -15.18 13.50 5.54
N LEU A 35 -14.12 12.87 6.04
CA LEU A 35 -13.03 12.35 5.23
C LEU A 35 -13.25 10.90 4.80
N LYS A 36 -14.15 10.20 5.46
CA LYS A 36 -14.52 8.82 5.10
C LYS A 36 -15.07 8.78 3.67
N GLY A 37 -14.46 7.97 2.83
CA GLY A 37 -14.84 7.84 1.42
C GLY A 37 -14.25 8.88 0.47
N CYS A 38 -13.62 9.96 0.97
CA CYS A 38 -12.92 10.92 0.12
C CYS A 38 -11.73 10.33 -0.64
N TYR A 39 -11.10 9.32 -0.05
CA TYR A 39 -9.88 8.69 -0.57
C TYR A 39 -10.14 7.30 -1.14
N ALA A 40 -11.34 7.08 -1.69
CA ALA A 40 -11.65 5.81 -2.32
C ALA A 40 -11.07 5.74 -3.74
N LEU A 41 -10.22 4.75 -3.98
CA LEU A 41 -9.72 4.42 -5.31
C LEU A 41 -10.71 3.48 -5.99
N ASP A 42 -11.20 3.89 -7.15
CA ASP A 42 -12.03 3.08 -8.04
C ASP A 42 -11.36 2.94 -9.41
N GLU A 43 -11.93 2.11 -10.26
CA GLU A 43 -11.43 1.90 -11.61
C GLU A 43 -11.38 3.19 -12.44
N LYS A 44 -12.38 4.07 -12.29
CA LYS A 44 -12.46 5.33 -13.02
C LYS A 44 -11.31 6.27 -12.68
N LEU A 45 -11.02 6.37 -11.39
CA LEU A 45 -9.91 7.19 -10.91
C LEU A 45 -8.57 6.59 -11.35
N LEU A 46 -8.47 5.27 -11.33
CA LEU A 46 -7.27 4.55 -11.75
C LEU A 46 -6.96 4.71 -13.25
N GLN A 47 -7.98 4.95 -14.08
CA GLN A 47 -7.79 5.24 -15.51
C GLN A 47 -7.02 6.54 -15.77
N LEU A 48 -7.02 7.46 -14.83
CA LEU A 48 -6.23 8.70 -14.92
C LEU A 48 -4.75 8.48 -14.65
N ALA A 49 -4.39 7.34 -14.10
CA ALA A 49 -3.01 7.00 -13.77
C ALA A 49 -2.27 6.35 -14.94
N PRO A 50 -0.92 6.46 -14.98
CA PRO A 50 -0.13 5.73 -15.95
C PRO A 50 -0.41 4.22 -15.93
N PRO A 51 -0.42 3.54 -17.09
CA PRO A 51 -0.77 2.12 -17.16
C PRO A 51 0.23 1.20 -16.43
N THR A 52 1.42 1.70 -16.15
CA THR A 52 2.49 0.99 -15.46
C THR A 52 2.60 1.30 -13.97
N MET A 53 1.73 2.18 -13.43
CA MET A 53 1.80 2.59 -12.03
C MET A 53 1.25 1.50 -11.09
N PRO A 54 2.07 0.87 -10.27
CA PRO A 54 1.58 -0.11 -9.31
C PRO A 54 0.79 0.56 -8.18
N VAL A 55 -0.27 -0.11 -7.76
CA VAL A 55 -1.08 0.25 -6.59
C VAL A 55 -0.69 -0.64 -5.43
N LEU A 56 -0.29 -0.04 -4.32
CA LEU A 56 0.16 -0.70 -3.11
C LEU A 56 -0.79 -0.39 -1.96
N HIS A 57 -0.96 -1.34 -1.06
CA HIS A 57 -1.74 -1.20 0.17
C HIS A 57 -1.29 -2.24 1.20
N PRO A 58 -1.09 -1.87 2.46
CA PRO A 58 -0.62 -2.82 3.48
C PRO A 58 -1.67 -3.87 3.88
N LEU A 59 -2.93 -3.70 3.49
CA LEU A 59 -4.07 -4.54 3.89
C LEU A 59 -4.15 -4.76 5.44
N PRO A 60 -5.32 -5.00 6.01
CA PRO A 60 -6.64 -5.06 5.36
C PRO A 60 -7.17 -3.69 4.93
N ARG A 61 -7.91 -3.66 3.84
CA ARG A 61 -8.64 -2.46 3.39
C ARG A 61 -10.07 -2.44 3.94
N ILE A 62 -10.66 -1.26 4.00
CA ILE A 62 -12.09 -1.07 4.32
C ILE A 62 -12.79 -0.53 3.06
N ASP A 63 -12.69 0.78 2.81
CA ASP A 63 -13.37 1.46 1.71
C ASP A 63 -12.42 2.19 0.74
N GLU A 64 -11.13 2.24 1.07
CA GLU A 64 -10.14 3.06 0.37
C GLU A 64 -9.74 2.52 -1.00
N ILE A 65 -9.94 1.24 -1.25
CA ILE A 65 -9.81 0.62 -2.58
C ILE A 65 -11.09 -0.16 -2.87
N LYS A 66 -11.73 0.14 -3.97
CA LYS A 66 -12.94 -0.58 -4.39
C LYS A 66 -12.59 -1.96 -4.96
N PRO A 67 -13.50 -2.95 -4.84
CA PRO A 67 -13.25 -4.32 -5.33
C PRO A 67 -13.02 -4.42 -6.84
N ASP A 68 -13.50 -3.46 -7.63
CA ASP A 68 -13.29 -3.41 -9.07
C ASP A 68 -11.81 -3.27 -9.46
N VAL A 69 -11.02 -2.60 -8.60
CA VAL A 69 -9.58 -2.44 -8.78
C VAL A 69 -8.81 -3.76 -8.67
N ASP A 70 -9.35 -4.77 -8.00
CA ASP A 70 -8.65 -6.04 -7.75
C ASP A 70 -8.31 -6.80 -9.05
N ASN A 71 -9.07 -6.58 -10.10
CA ASN A 71 -8.84 -7.20 -11.40
C ASN A 71 -7.89 -6.40 -12.31
N ASP A 72 -7.49 -5.21 -11.88
CA ASP A 72 -6.54 -4.39 -12.64
C ASP A 72 -5.12 -4.96 -12.49
N PRO A 73 -4.35 -5.10 -13.61
CA PRO A 73 -2.97 -5.61 -13.54
C PRO A 73 -2.02 -4.76 -12.69
N ARG A 74 -2.39 -3.52 -12.38
CA ARG A 74 -1.64 -2.63 -11.48
C ARG A 74 -1.89 -2.89 -10.00
N ALA A 75 -2.86 -3.74 -9.65
CA ALA A 75 -3.17 -4.10 -8.26
C ALA A 75 -2.08 -5.00 -7.67
N ALA A 76 -1.02 -4.39 -7.16
CA ALA A 76 0.16 -5.09 -6.62
C ALA A 76 0.09 -5.35 -5.10
N TYR A 77 -0.99 -4.95 -4.44
CA TYR A 77 -1.10 -5.05 -2.97
C TYR A 77 -1.24 -6.49 -2.46
N PHE A 78 -1.76 -7.42 -3.23
CA PHE A 78 -1.79 -8.83 -2.83
C PHE A 78 -0.38 -9.43 -2.85
N ASP A 79 0.39 -9.17 -3.89
CA ASP A 79 1.79 -9.60 -3.98
C ASP A 79 2.65 -8.93 -2.90
N GLN A 80 2.39 -7.64 -2.63
CA GLN A 80 3.04 -6.90 -1.57
C GLN A 80 2.87 -7.58 -0.20
N VAL A 81 1.66 -7.99 0.14
CA VAL A 81 1.38 -8.66 1.42
C VAL A 81 2.05 -10.03 1.49
N HIS A 82 2.06 -10.78 0.41
CA HIS A 82 2.77 -12.04 0.32
C HIS A 82 4.28 -11.86 0.51
N ASN A 83 4.87 -10.90 -0.20
CA ASN A 83 6.28 -10.55 -0.04
C ASN A 83 6.62 -10.03 1.36
N GLY A 84 5.67 -9.41 2.04
CA GLY A 84 5.81 -8.94 3.41
C GLY A 84 6.14 -10.06 4.41
N VAL A 85 5.70 -11.29 4.16
CA VAL A 85 6.06 -12.46 4.98
C VAL A 85 7.57 -12.71 4.91
N TYR A 86 8.13 -12.75 3.71
CA TYR A 86 9.57 -12.98 3.51
C TYR A 86 10.42 -11.86 4.07
N ILE A 87 10.00 -10.61 3.90
CA ILE A 87 10.71 -9.45 4.44
C ILE A 87 10.74 -9.48 5.97
N ARG A 88 9.63 -9.83 6.61
CA ARG A 88 9.56 -9.97 8.07
C ARG A 88 10.46 -11.08 8.57
N MET A 89 10.50 -12.22 7.89
CA MET A 89 11.42 -13.32 8.21
C MET A 89 12.89 -12.86 8.11
N ALA A 90 13.22 -12.15 7.02
CA ALA A 90 14.58 -11.62 6.83
C ALA A 90 14.97 -10.61 7.92
N ILE A 91 14.05 -9.73 8.33
CA ILE A 91 14.30 -8.77 9.41
C ILE A 91 14.55 -9.49 10.74
N ILE A 92 13.78 -10.52 11.07
CA ILE A 92 13.96 -11.30 12.30
C ILE A 92 15.32 -11.98 12.29
N LEU A 93 15.71 -12.63 11.19
CA LEU A 93 17.03 -13.25 11.06
C LEU A 93 18.15 -12.22 11.23
N ALA A 94 18.00 -11.05 10.61
CA ALA A 94 18.97 -9.96 10.72
C ALA A 94 19.14 -9.46 12.15
N LEU A 95 18.04 -9.21 12.85
CA LEU A 95 18.04 -8.71 14.23
C LEU A 95 18.61 -9.74 15.23
N LEU A 96 18.37 -11.01 15.00
CA LEU A 96 18.90 -12.09 15.84
C LEU A 96 20.33 -12.49 15.45
N GLY A 97 20.88 -11.93 14.38
CA GLY A 97 22.20 -12.30 13.87
C GLY A 97 22.30 -13.74 13.35
N ILE A 98 21.16 -14.34 13.02
CA ILE A 98 21.10 -15.73 12.50
C ILE A 98 21.39 -15.68 11.00
N PRO A 99 22.30 -16.55 10.50
CA PRO A 99 22.58 -16.64 9.08
C PRO A 99 21.38 -17.24 8.34
N ASP A 100 21.20 -16.83 7.09
CA ASP A 100 20.19 -17.41 6.20
C ASP A 100 20.47 -18.92 6.03
N PRO A 101 19.50 -19.79 6.31
CA PRO A 101 19.68 -21.24 6.22
C PRO A 101 20.00 -21.75 4.82
N LEU A 102 19.67 -20.98 3.77
CA LEU A 102 19.92 -21.35 2.38
C LEU A 102 21.31 -20.92 1.90
N THR A 103 21.76 -19.74 2.30
CA THR A 103 23.04 -19.16 1.82
C THR A 103 24.17 -19.24 2.84
N GLY A 104 23.87 -19.48 4.12
CA GLY A 104 24.83 -19.47 5.23
C GLY A 104 25.40 -18.07 5.54
N LYS A 105 24.96 -17.03 4.88
CA LYS A 105 25.43 -15.65 5.09
C LYS A 105 24.47 -14.90 5.99
N LYS A 106 24.99 -13.97 6.77
CA LYS A 106 24.13 -13.04 7.53
C LYS A 106 23.41 -12.10 6.56
N VAL A 107 22.14 -11.87 6.81
CA VAL A 107 21.28 -11.03 5.93
C VAL A 107 21.87 -9.64 5.72
N LEU A 108 22.46 -9.02 6.77
CA LEU A 108 23.07 -7.70 6.67
C LEU A 108 24.38 -7.66 5.87
N GLU A 109 25.03 -8.80 5.66
CA GLU A 109 26.28 -8.90 4.87
C GLU A 109 25.96 -9.07 3.36
N SER A 110 24.70 -9.33 3.00
CA SER A 110 24.26 -9.54 1.64
C SER A 110 23.55 -8.30 1.04
N LEU A 111 23.38 -7.24 1.82
CA LEU A 111 22.86 -5.95 1.41
C LEU A 111 23.98 -4.98 1.05
#